data_d2107be875449076db67d3f9fb4df0f8
#
_entry.id   d2107be875449076db67d3f9fb4df0f8
#
_cell.length_a   1.000
_cell.length_b   1.000
_cell.length_c   1.000
_cell.angle_alpha   90.00
_cell.angle_beta   90.00
_cell.angle_gamma   90.00
#
_symmetry.space_group_name_H-M   'P 1'
#
loop_
_entity.id
_entity.type
_entity.pdbx_description
1 polymer ?
#
loop_
_entity_poly.entity_id
_entity_poly.type
_entity_poly.pdbx_seq_one_letter_code
_entity_poly.pdbx_strand_id
1 'polypeptide(L)'
;MERKTKAATQTGIYLAIVAIILVVANVISFSVYKRADLTKNERFSLSKGSARLVREGLDKELTADVYVTRGLPKYDAFIQDLTDLMNEYERAGNGHFKYTLIEAKTDEERKAAKEAGLQEATFGENSKTGKDQALLSKGFMGIAFKYGSEKEAIPVLSPEQSQGLEFWITNKIREIRDRADNKSQKIGIITGKDEIKLSESNLVAAQGGRPGGPNMKGILEQALPFYKFEDVDLQNGEAEINKELVGILVTQPGKDYTEKELRRIDQFLMLGNKSAVFFAGAVNVKANDASMKAELNTHGLEKLLDGYGIELKKEAIFDWARPVLLRVPTQGQMAMFPYPPVVLAQYDGRLDAKDQFLDQRFPGFFRMDEVVFPFPSTVVPHAEKQPKASMKVVARTSPKATVATTDTVDLKITSVLKPQGEYAQRAMAIALEAGCCDGSNECSDADPCKSGTIKSAFAGKEDETIKTSPESKGPSRVLVISASQFLANPFARAGNAPPMPPQMQMMGPMGGDEDLLMLSQPYAQQYLTESILSFKNTLDWMSGDSDLIAVSAKLLGETSLTYSDISKPKEAPTTQEDAKKQAEEYDAEQTSVQQRVQWSLTILPALLFALFGIVRWRLRESARQNFTLD
;
A
#
# COMPACT_ATOMS: atom_id res chain seq x y z
N MET A 1 -7.06 -58.39 -53.12
CA MET A 1 -7.11 -56.91 -53.30
C MET A 1 -7.97 -56.24 -52.20
N GLU A 2 -9.06 -56.84 -51.75
CA GLU A 2 -9.97 -56.22 -50.75
C GLU A 2 -9.39 -55.96 -49.35
N ARG A 3 -8.42 -56.75 -48.84
CA ARG A 3 -7.81 -56.52 -47.52
C ARG A 3 -6.90 -55.26 -47.50
N LYS A 4 -6.21 -54.95 -48.60
CA LYS A 4 -5.36 -53.74 -48.68
C LYS A 4 -6.17 -52.45 -48.80
N THR A 5 -7.31 -52.48 -49.51
CA THR A 5 -8.23 -51.36 -49.60
C THR A 5 -8.96 -51.09 -48.29
N LYS A 6 -9.43 -52.12 -47.56
CA LYS A 6 -10.01 -51.94 -46.22
C LYS A 6 -9.02 -51.33 -45.22
N ALA A 7 -7.76 -51.80 -45.22
CA ALA A 7 -6.72 -51.23 -44.34
C ALA A 7 -6.41 -49.79 -44.68
N ALA A 8 -6.33 -49.43 -45.97
CA ALA A 8 -6.11 -48.05 -46.42
C ALA A 8 -7.27 -47.11 -46.04
N THR A 9 -8.53 -47.60 -46.19
CA THR A 9 -9.71 -46.82 -45.80
C THR A 9 -9.77 -46.59 -44.28
N GLN A 10 -9.48 -47.62 -43.48
CA GLN A 10 -9.40 -47.49 -42.03
C GLN A 10 -8.31 -46.51 -41.59
N THR A 11 -7.14 -46.55 -42.20
CA THR A 11 -6.05 -45.61 -41.91
C THR A 11 -6.43 -44.19 -42.30
N GLY A 12 -7.13 -44.01 -43.45
CA GLY A 12 -7.63 -42.69 -43.90
C GLY A 12 -8.66 -42.11 -42.92
N ILE A 13 -9.61 -42.93 -42.45
CA ILE A 13 -10.61 -42.53 -41.43
C ILE A 13 -9.91 -42.17 -40.13
N TYR A 14 -8.92 -42.95 -39.70
CA TYR A 14 -8.15 -42.64 -38.50
C TYR A 14 -7.40 -41.34 -38.56
N LEU A 15 -6.77 -41.03 -39.68
CA LEU A 15 -6.08 -39.76 -39.92
C LEU A 15 -7.06 -38.58 -39.95
N ALA A 16 -8.24 -38.75 -40.56
CA ALA A 16 -9.27 -37.73 -40.59
C ALA A 16 -9.80 -37.42 -39.16
N ILE A 17 -10.06 -38.45 -38.34
CA ILE A 17 -10.48 -38.28 -36.94
C ILE A 17 -9.39 -37.56 -36.13
N VAL A 18 -8.12 -37.92 -36.27
CA VAL A 18 -7.01 -37.26 -35.60
C VAL A 18 -6.89 -35.80 -36.00
N ALA A 19 -7.05 -35.50 -37.31
CA ALA A 19 -7.05 -34.12 -37.82
C ALA A 19 -8.21 -33.29 -37.20
N ILE A 20 -9.42 -33.86 -37.13
CA ILE A 20 -10.58 -33.22 -36.51
C ILE A 20 -10.34 -32.99 -35.03
N ILE A 21 -9.80 -33.97 -34.30
CA ILE A 21 -9.47 -33.80 -32.87
C ILE A 21 -8.43 -32.71 -32.68
N LEU A 22 -7.42 -32.59 -33.53
CA LEU A 22 -6.42 -31.53 -33.44
C LEU A 22 -7.02 -30.14 -33.74
N VAL A 23 -7.92 -30.04 -34.71
CA VAL A 23 -8.63 -28.78 -35.00
C VAL A 23 -9.55 -28.40 -33.81
N VAL A 24 -10.33 -29.35 -33.29
CA VAL A 24 -11.20 -29.12 -32.14
C VAL A 24 -10.41 -28.76 -30.89
N ALA A 25 -9.31 -29.46 -30.61
CA ALA A 25 -8.41 -29.12 -29.49
C ALA A 25 -7.78 -27.73 -29.66
N ASN A 26 -7.45 -27.32 -30.86
CA ASN A 26 -6.92 -25.99 -31.17
C ASN A 26 -7.99 -24.91 -30.95
N VAL A 27 -9.22 -25.14 -31.42
CA VAL A 27 -10.35 -24.23 -31.23
C VAL A 27 -10.72 -24.12 -29.73
N ILE A 28 -10.75 -25.24 -28.99
CA ILE A 28 -11.00 -25.23 -27.54
C ILE A 28 -9.86 -24.51 -26.81
N SER A 29 -8.60 -24.77 -27.19
CA SER A 29 -7.43 -24.08 -26.62
C SER A 29 -7.47 -22.57 -26.84
N PHE A 30 -8.02 -22.12 -27.99
CA PHE A 30 -8.21 -20.71 -28.26
C PHE A 30 -9.38 -20.10 -27.49
N SER A 31 -10.42 -20.89 -27.20
CA SER A 31 -11.64 -20.44 -26.49
C SER A 31 -11.52 -20.51 -24.97
N VAL A 32 -10.68 -21.40 -24.43
CA VAL A 32 -10.47 -21.61 -22.99
C VAL A 32 -9.07 -21.17 -22.60
N TYR A 33 -8.71 -19.94 -22.93
CA TYR A 33 -7.46 -19.36 -22.49
C TYR A 33 -7.55 -18.93 -21.03
N LYS A 34 -6.94 -19.70 -20.12
CA LYS A 34 -6.74 -19.30 -18.71
C LYS A 34 -5.28 -18.87 -18.54
N ARG A 35 -5.07 -17.59 -18.28
CA ARG A 35 -3.77 -17.03 -17.89
C ARG A 35 -3.61 -17.19 -16.39
N ALA A 36 -2.54 -17.83 -15.92
CA ALA A 36 -2.15 -17.87 -14.53
C ALA A 36 -1.00 -16.87 -14.33
N ASP A 37 -1.21 -15.88 -13.49
CA ASP A 37 -0.17 -14.93 -13.10
C ASP A 37 0.62 -15.54 -11.94
N LEU A 38 1.90 -15.81 -12.17
CA LEU A 38 2.82 -16.39 -11.19
C LEU A 38 3.73 -15.33 -10.54
N THR A 39 3.49 -14.06 -10.81
CA THR A 39 4.26 -12.98 -10.18
C THR A 39 3.84 -12.78 -8.72
N LYS A 40 4.77 -12.36 -7.86
CA LYS A 40 4.55 -12.17 -6.41
C LYS A 40 3.32 -11.31 -6.09
N ASN A 41 3.03 -10.30 -6.92
CA ASN A 41 1.95 -9.33 -6.70
C ASN A 41 0.83 -9.42 -7.75
N GLU A 42 0.71 -10.55 -8.47
CA GLU A 42 -0.29 -10.72 -9.52
C GLU A 42 -0.28 -9.54 -10.52
N ARG A 43 0.92 -9.15 -10.96
CA ARG A 43 1.19 -7.92 -11.71
C ARG A 43 0.45 -7.84 -13.04
N PHE A 44 0.26 -8.99 -13.70
CA PHE A 44 -0.31 -9.10 -15.04
C PHE A 44 -1.78 -9.58 -15.04
N SER A 45 -2.42 -9.65 -13.88
CA SER A 45 -3.85 -9.95 -13.74
C SER A 45 -4.53 -8.81 -12.99
N LEU A 46 -5.77 -8.51 -13.33
CA LEU A 46 -6.53 -7.47 -12.64
C LEU A 46 -6.84 -7.92 -11.21
N SER A 47 -6.67 -7.03 -10.24
CA SER A 47 -7.00 -7.32 -8.85
C SER A 47 -8.51 -7.54 -8.68
N LYS A 48 -8.88 -8.31 -7.64
CA LYS A 48 -10.30 -8.58 -7.32
C LYS A 48 -11.07 -7.27 -7.09
N GLY A 49 -10.45 -6.27 -6.46
CA GLY A 49 -11.06 -4.97 -6.21
C GLY A 49 -11.36 -4.19 -7.48
N SER A 50 -10.38 -4.10 -8.39
CA SER A 50 -10.58 -3.45 -9.70
C SER A 50 -11.64 -4.18 -10.53
N ALA A 51 -11.60 -5.51 -10.54
CA ALA A 51 -12.57 -6.33 -11.27
C ALA A 51 -13.99 -6.15 -10.72
N ARG A 52 -14.17 -6.11 -9.38
CA ARG A 52 -15.46 -5.86 -8.74
C ARG A 52 -15.97 -4.46 -9.04
N LEU A 53 -15.09 -3.45 -8.96
CA LEU A 53 -15.44 -2.06 -9.26
C LEU A 53 -16.07 -1.91 -10.65
N VAL A 54 -15.44 -2.46 -11.68
CA VAL A 54 -15.96 -2.32 -13.05
C VAL A 54 -17.14 -3.25 -13.36
N ARG A 55 -17.31 -4.36 -12.64
CA ARG A 55 -18.40 -5.30 -12.85
C ARG A 55 -19.66 -4.97 -12.08
N GLU A 56 -19.52 -4.58 -10.81
CA GLU A 56 -20.62 -4.41 -9.85
C GLU A 56 -20.74 -2.97 -9.35
N GLY A 57 -19.67 -2.20 -9.45
CA GLY A 57 -19.62 -0.83 -8.95
C GLY A 57 -20.05 0.23 -9.95
N LEU A 58 -20.26 -0.11 -11.22
CA LEU A 58 -20.68 0.80 -12.27
C LEU A 58 -22.13 0.55 -12.66
N ASP A 59 -23.02 1.52 -12.40
CA ASP A 59 -24.43 1.46 -12.80
C ASP A 59 -24.64 1.82 -14.29
N LYS A 60 -23.66 2.47 -14.92
CA LYS A 60 -23.68 2.92 -16.31
C LYS A 60 -22.42 2.43 -17.03
N GLU A 61 -22.43 2.49 -18.35
CA GLU A 61 -21.24 2.20 -19.16
C GLU A 61 -20.19 3.29 -18.94
N LEU A 62 -18.96 2.89 -18.62
CA LEU A 62 -17.77 3.72 -18.58
C LEU A 62 -16.95 3.46 -19.85
N THR A 63 -16.63 4.52 -20.57
CA THR A 63 -15.77 4.45 -21.75
C THR A 63 -14.41 5.09 -21.46
N ALA A 64 -13.34 4.47 -21.95
CA ALA A 64 -11.95 4.93 -21.82
C ALA A 64 -11.31 5.07 -23.20
N ASP A 65 -10.99 6.30 -23.58
CA ASP A 65 -10.24 6.58 -24.82
C ASP A 65 -8.75 6.64 -24.48
N VAL A 66 -8.00 5.64 -24.94
CA VAL A 66 -6.57 5.46 -24.64
C VAL A 66 -5.77 6.04 -25.80
N TYR A 67 -5.17 7.19 -25.59
CA TYR A 67 -4.35 7.86 -26.57
C TYR A 67 -2.88 7.43 -26.47
N VAL A 68 -2.29 7.04 -27.60
CA VAL A 68 -0.93 6.50 -27.65
C VAL A 68 -0.12 7.12 -28.78
N THR A 69 1.20 7.17 -28.61
CA THR A 69 2.17 7.56 -29.63
C THR A 69 3.17 6.44 -29.82
N ARG A 70 3.19 5.85 -31.03
CA ARG A 70 4.01 4.70 -31.40
C ARG A 70 5.34 5.11 -32.04
N GLY A 71 6.24 4.14 -32.23
CA GLY A 71 7.51 4.29 -32.94
C GLY A 71 8.73 4.49 -32.04
N LEU A 72 8.57 4.33 -30.73
CA LEU A 72 9.66 4.29 -29.77
C LEU A 72 9.63 2.93 -29.04
N PRO A 73 10.66 2.06 -29.15
CA PRO A 73 10.61 0.69 -28.64
C PRO A 73 10.21 0.54 -27.16
N LYS A 74 10.70 1.42 -26.29
CA LYS A 74 10.35 1.43 -24.87
C LYS A 74 8.88 1.78 -24.65
N TYR A 75 8.35 2.71 -25.44
CA TYR A 75 6.94 3.14 -25.36
C TYR A 75 6.02 2.12 -26.03
N ASP A 76 6.45 1.46 -27.11
CA ASP A 76 5.67 0.41 -27.77
C ASP A 76 5.46 -0.80 -26.84
N ALA A 77 6.47 -1.20 -26.06
CA ALA A 77 6.32 -2.21 -25.02
C ALA A 77 5.34 -1.78 -23.92
N PHE A 78 5.44 -0.53 -23.47
CA PHE A 78 4.52 0.04 -22.49
C PHE A 78 3.07 0.11 -22.99
N ILE A 79 2.86 0.45 -24.28
CA ILE A 79 1.54 0.45 -24.92
C ILE A 79 0.96 -0.96 -24.94
N GLN A 80 1.78 -1.98 -25.13
CA GLN A 80 1.33 -3.36 -25.07
C GLN A 80 0.87 -3.74 -23.65
N ASP A 81 1.67 -3.42 -22.62
CA ASP A 81 1.30 -3.66 -21.22
C ASP A 81 0.00 -2.92 -20.85
N LEU A 82 -0.14 -1.66 -21.26
CA LEU A 82 -1.34 -0.87 -21.05
C LEU A 82 -2.56 -1.49 -21.76
N THR A 83 -2.38 -1.92 -23.01
CA THR A 83 -3.45 -2.56 -23.79
C THR A 83 -3.89 -3.87 -23.16
N ASP A 84 -2.96 -4.69 -22.69
CA ASP A 84 -3.26 -5.93 -21.97
C ASP A 84 -4.07 -5.65 -20.69
N LEU A 85 -3.69 -4.64 -19.92
CA LEU A 85 -4.42 -4.23 -18.72
C LEU A 85 -5.83 -3.72 -19.07
N MET A 86 -5.99 -2.91 -20.10
CA MET A 86 -7.32 -2.43 -20.54
C MET A 86 -8.23 -3.58 -21.01
N ASN A 87 -7.68 -4.59 -21.67
CA ASN A 87 -8.38 -5.82 -22.01
C ASN A 87 -8.90 -6.57 -20.77
N GLU A 88 -8.09 -6.60 -19.70
CA GLU A 88 -8.53 -7.22 -18.43
C GLU A 88 -9.69 -6.43 -17.80
N TYR A 89 -9.64 -5.09 -17.83
CA TYR A 89 -10.76 -4.24 -17.37
C TYR A 89 -12.03 -4.48 -18.18
N GLU A 90 -11.93 -4.55 -19.51
CA GLU A 90 -13.08 -4.76 -20.38
C GLU A 90 -13.72 -6.14 -20.16
N ARG A 91 -12.90 -7.19 -20.04
CA ARG A 91 -13.38 -8.53 -19.71
C ARG A 91 -14.04 -8.59 -18.33
N ALA A 92 -13.42 -7.99 -17.32
CA ALA A 92 -13.95 -7.96 -15.97
C ALA A 92 -15.24 -7.14 -15.87
N GLY A 93 -15.33 -6.05 -16.64
CA GLY A 93 -16.47 -5.13 -16.66
C GLY A 93 -17.74 -5.69 -17.26
N ASN A 94 -17.66 -6.83 -17.98
CA ASN A 94 -18.82 -7.52 -18.56
C ASN A 94 -19.83 -6.58 -19.27
N GLY A 95 -19.30 -5.61 -20.04
CA GLY A 95 -20.10 -4.62 -20.78
C GLY A 95 -20.26 -3.27 -20.08
N HIS A 96 -19.96 -3.14 -18.79
CA HIS A 96 -19.97 -1.85 -18.07
C HIS A 96 -18.69 -1.03 -18.28
N PHE A 97 -17.63 -1.64 -18.79
CA PHE A 97 -16.38 -0.96 -19.12
C PHE A 97 -16.00 -1.28 -20.57
N LYS A 98 -15.69 -0.23 -21.35
CA LYS A 98 -15.20 -0.34 -22.72
C LYS A 98 -14.04 0.60 -22.95
N TYR A 99 -13.11 0.24 -23.82
CA TYR A 99 -12.02 1.13 -24.18
C TYR A 99 -11.78 1.18 -25.69
N THR A 100 -11.18 2.29 -26.14
CA THR A 100 -10.74 2.49 -27.52
C THR A 100 -9.29 2.96 -27.55
N LEU A 101 -8.45 2.30 -28.34
CA LEU A 101 -7.06 2.72 -28.54
C LEU A 101 -6.99 3.71 -29.71
N ILE A 102 -6.47 4.91 -29.48
CA ILE A 102 -6.42 6.00 -30.45
C ILE A 102 -4.97 6.46 -30.64
N GLU A 103 -4.52 6.50 -31.88
CA GLU A 103 -3.25 7.14 -32.25
C GLU A 103 -3.59 8.47 -32.96
N ALA A 104 -3.46 9.59 -32.23
CA ALA A 104 -3.84 10.91 -32.72
C ALA A 104 -2.84 11.43 -33.78
N LYS A 105 -3.12 11.12 -35.06
CA LYS A 105 -2.28 11.49 -36.22
C LYS A 105 -2.73 12.78 -36.88
N THR A 106 -4.03 13.02 -36.94
CA THR A 106 -4.63 14.21 -37.58
C THR A 106 -4.73 15.36 -36.59
N ASP A 107 -4.83 16.59 -37.10
CA ASP A 107 -5.00 17.80 -36.27
C ASP A 107 -6.35 17.78 -35.52
N GLU A 108 -7.39 17.20 -36.10
CA GLU A 108 -8.70 17.01 -35.46
C GLU A 108 -8.60 16.05 -34.29
N GLU A 109 -7.92 14.91 -34.45
CA GLU A 109 -7.71 13.94 -33.36
C GLU A 109 -6.85 14.53 -32.23
N ARG A 110 -5.82 15.33 -32.57
CA ARG A 110 -5.00 16.05 -31.58
C ARG A 110 -5.81 17.10 -30.82
N LYS A 111 -6.69 17.80 -31.50
CA LYS A 111 -7.61 18.76 -30.87
C LYS A 111 -8.58 18.03 -29.95
N ALA A 112 -9.18 16.93 -30.38
CA ALA A 112 -10.06 16.11 -29.56
C ALA A 112 -9.35 15.57 -28.31
N ALA A 113 -8.08 15.14 -28.42
CA ALA A 113 -7.27 14.70 -27.29
C ALA A 113 -7.07 15.83 -26.25
N LYS A 114 -6.78 17.05 -26.71
CA LYS A 114 -6.63 18.22 -25.82
C LYS A 114 -7.95 18.61 -25.14
N GLU A 115 -9.07 18.58 -25.87
CA GLU A 115 -10.41 18.83 -25.35
C GLU A 115 -10.85 17.75 -24.34
N ALA A 116 -10.32 16.52 -24.47
CA ALA A 116 -10.51 15.44 -23.52
C ALA A 116 -9.63 15.54 -22.26
N GLY A 117 -8.80 16.59 -22.14
CA GLY A 117 -7.95 16.84 -20.97
C GLY A 117 -6.54 16.25 -21.07
N LEU A 118 -6.13 15.76 -22.23
CA LEU A 118 -4.80 15.20 -22.42
C LEU A 118 -3.75 16.26 -22.75
N GLN A 119 -2.52 16.02 -22.35
CA GLN A 119 -1.38 16.90 -22.63
C GLN A 119 -0.52 16.32 -23.74
N GLU A 120 -0.21 17.16 -24.73
CA GLU A 120 0.75 16.82 -25.76
C GLU A 120 2.17 16.92 -25.19
N ALA A 121 2.94 15.84 -25.27
CA ALA A 121 4.30 15.77 -24.74
C ALA A 121 5.30 15.31 -25.80
N THR A 122 6.57 15.58 -25.57
CA THR A 122 7.67 15.05 -26.38
C THR A 122 8.26 13.85 -25.67
N PHE A 123 8.15 12.70 -26.29
CA PHE A 123 8.68 11.42 -25.80
C PHE A 123 10.05 11.18 -26.43
N GLY A 124 11.01 10.74 -25.63
CA GLY A 124 12.38 10.50 -26.10
C GLY A 124 12.95 9.20 -25.56
N GLU A 125 13.78 8.56 -26.36
CA GLU A 125 14.54 7.37 -25.98
C GLU A 125 16.01 7.54 -26.38
N ASN A 126 16.93 7.26 -25.44
CA ASN A 126 18.36 7.27 -25.71
C ASN A 126 18.73 6.01 -26.51
N SER A 127 19.38 6.20 -27.68
CA SER A 127 19.85 5.07 -28.48
C SER A 127 20.91 4.26 -27.73
N LYS A 128 20.71 2.96 -27.57
CA LYS A 128 21.68 2.04 -26.95
C LYS A 128 22.95 1.81 -27.81
N THR A 129 23.02 2.35 -29.01
CA THR A 129 24.10 2.09 -29.97
C THR A 129 25.17 3.17 -30.07
N GLY A 130 25.34 4.02 -29.03
CA GLY A 130 26.53 4.88 -28.93
C GLY A 130 26.74 5.96 -30.01
N LYS A 131 25.78 6.16 -30.92
CA LYS A 131 25.72 7.32 -31.82
C LYS A 131 24.59 8.21 -31.31
N ASP A 132 24.95 9.41 -30.85
CA ASP A 132 24.14 10.43 -30.19
C ASP A 132 22.91 10.91 -30.99
N GLN A 133 21.97 10.05 -31.30
CA GLN A 133 20.66 10.44 -31.83
C GLN A 133 19.57 9.93 -30.88
N ALA A 134 19.08 10.85 -30.04
CA ALA A 134 17.84 10.61 -29.29
C ALA A 134 16.68 10.52 -30.29
N LEU A 135 15.94 9.44 -30.27
CA LEU A 135 14.68 9.34 -30.98
C LEU A 135 13.64 10.15 -30.21
N LEU A 136 13.10 11.19 -30.84
CA LEU A 136 12.08 12.06 -30.26
C LEU A 136 10.78 11.92 -31.07
N SER A 137 9.68 11.72 -30.37
CA SER A 137 8.33 11.71 -30.94
C SER A 137 7.41 12.63 -30.15
N LYS A 138 6.66 13.48 -30.81
CA LYS A 138 5.70 14.38 -30.20
C LYS A 138 4.28 13.85 -30.37
N GLY A 139 3.53 13.77 -29.28
CA GLY A 139 2.17 13.23 -29.33
C GLY A 139 1.52 13.11 -27.97
N PHE A 140 0.63 12.13 -27.83
CA PHE A 140 -0.16 11.90 -26.64
C PHE A 140 0.11 10.50 -26.08
N MET A 141 0.12 10.39 -24.76
CA MET A 141 0.16 9.14 -24.03
C MET A 141 -0.67 9.35 -22.77
N GLY A 142 -1.94 8.94 -22.78
CA GLY A 142 -2.85 9.18 -21.66
C GLY A 142 -4.21 8.53 -21.88
N ILE A 143 -5.10 8.66 -20.91
CA ILE A 143 -6.43 8.04 -20.95
C ILE A 143 -7.47 9.10 -20.60
N ALA A 144 -8.51 9.22 -21.43
CA ALA A 144 -9.70 10.01 -21.13
C ALA A 144 -10.86 9.08 -20.79
N PHE A 145 -11.49 9.30 -19.64
CA PHE A 145 -12.62 8.53 -19.15
C PHE A 145 -13.91 9.34 -19.29
N LYS A 146 -15.00 8.64 -19.58
CA LYS A 146 -16.35 9.20 -19.60
C LYS A 146 -17.32 8.25 -18.91
N TYR A 147 -18.09 8.77 -17.96
CA TYR A 147 -19.11 8.04 -17.23
C TYR A 147 -20.35 8.93 -17.05
N GLY A 148 -21.42 8.62 -17.77
CA GLY A 148 -22.59 9.51 -17.85
C GLY A 148 -22.24 10.89 -18.42
N SER A 149 -22.44 11.95 -17.63
CA SER A 149 -22.08 13.35 -17.99
C SER A 149 -20.64 13.70 -17.57
N GLU A 150 -20.07 12.94 -16.64
CA GLU A 150 -18.75 13.21 -16.09
C GLU A 150 -17.63 12.79 -17.04
N LYS A 151 -16.55 13.59 -17.03
CA LYS A 151 -15.32 13.34 -17.79
C LYS A 151 -14.12 13.55 -16.90
N GLU A 152 -13.16 12.65 -16.99
CA GLU A 152 -11.88 12.72 -16.29
C GLU A 152 -10.76 12.23 -17.19
N ALA A 153 -9.52 12.62 -16.91
CA ALA A 153 -8.38 12.18 -17.68
C ALA A 153 -7.15 11.87 -16.80
N ILE A 154 -6.34 10.94 -17.29
CA ILE A 154 -4.93 10.83 -16.91
C ILE A 154 -4.16 11.52 -18.03
N PRO A 155 -3.65 12.76 -17.81
CA PRO A 155 -3.19 13.61 -18.91
C PRO A 155 -1.95 13.10 -19.62
N VAL A 156 -1.03 12.47 -18.87
CA VAL A 156 0.21 11.89 -19.37
C VAL A 156 0.51 10.60 -18.63
N LEU A 157 0.90 9.58 -19.37
CA LEU A 157 1.45 8.31 -18.88
C LEU A 157 2.87 8.12 -19.41
N SER A 158 3.72 7.47 -18.64
CA SER A 158 5.08 7.14 -19.05
C SER A 158 5.46 5.72 -18.66
N PRO A 159 6.46 5.09 -19.34
CA PRO A 159 6.95 3.76 -19.00
C PRO A 159 7.43 3.63 -17.54
N GLU A 160 7.89 4.72 -16.93
CA GLU A 160 8.30 4.77 -15.53
C GLU A 160 7.12 4.55 -14.56
N GLN A 161 5.90 4.83 -15.02
CA GLN A 161 4.65 4.62 -14.28
C GLN A 161 4.02 3.26 -14.55
N SER A 162 4.68 2.37 -15.31
CA SER A 162 4.18 1.01 -15.58
C SER A 162 3.91 0.22 -14.29
N GLN A 163 4.68 0.48 -13.25
CA GLN A 163 4.32 0.08 -11.89
C GLN A 163 3.14 0.93 -11.40
N GLY A 164 2.06 0.25 -11.01
CA GLY A 164 0.90 0.93 -10.46
C GLY A 164 -0.08 1.51 -11.48
N LEU A 165 0.02 1.20 -12.78
CA LEU A 165 -0.99 1.59 -13.77
C LEU A 165 -2.41 1.25 -13.31
N GLU A 166 -2.61 0.03 -12.80
CA GLU A 166 -3.90 -0.40 -12.27
C GLU A 166 -4.38 0.50 -11.14
N PHE A 167 -3.48 0.91 -10.23
CA PHE A 167 -3.82 1.82 -9.15
C PHE A 167 -4.36 3.16 -9.68
N TRP A 168 -3.65 3.77 -10.61
CA TRP A 168 -4.06 5.07 -11.17
C TRP A 168 -5.38 4.98 -11.94
N ILE A 169 -5.52 3.94 -12.76
CA ILE A 169 -6.73 3.70 -13.55
C ILE A 169 -7.91 3.42 -12.64
N THR A 170 -7.78 2.50 -11.68
CA THR A 170 -8.87 2.16 -10.75
C THR A 170 -9.30 3.34 -9.90
N ASN A 171 -8.35 4.12 -9.36
CA ASN A 171 -8.69 5.31 -8.61
C ASN A 171 -9.41 6.35 -9.48
N LYS A 172 -9.00 6.52 -10.73
CA LYS A 172 -9.68 7.45 -11.65
C LYS A 172 -11.09 6.97 -12.02
N ILE A 173 -11.29 5.66 -12.21
CA ILE A 173 -12.62 5.06 -12.41
C ILE A 173 -13.50 5.30 -11.17
N ARG A 174 -12.96 5.07 -9.97
CA ARG A 174 -13.68 5.33 -8.72
C ARG A 174 -14.05 6.81 -8.57
N GLU A 175 -13.11 7.71 -8.85
CA GLU A 175 -13.33 9.15 -8.78
C GLU A 175 -14.48 9.61 -9.67
N ILE A 176 -14.47 9.21 -10.94
CA ILE A 176 -15.51 9.62 -11.91
C ILE A 176 -16.88 9.02 -11.54
N ARG A 177 -16.92 7.76 -11.07
CA ARG A 177 -18.13 7.11 -10.57
C ARG A 177 -18.70 7.86 -9.36
N ASP A 178 -17.88 8.06 -8.34
CA ASP A 178 -18.31 8.67 -7.07
C ASP A 178 -18.78 10.11 -7.28
N ARG A 179 -18.14 10.84 -8.20
CA ARG A 179 -18.59 12.18 -8.60
C ARG A 179 -19.94 12.14 -9.31
N ALA A 180 -20.11 11.24 -10.28
CA ALA A 180 -21.37 11.11 -11.04
C ALA A 180 -22.54 10.65 -10.15
N ASP A 181 -22.25 9.84 -9.12
CA ASP A 181 -23.24 9.31 -8.19
C ASP A 181 -23.40 10.18 -6.92
N ASN A 182 -22.68 11.32 -6.83
CA ASN A 182 -22.60 12.18 -5.65
C ASN A 182 -22.21 11.41 -4.36
N LYS A 183 -21.41 10.36 -4.49
CA LYS A 183 -20.88 9.60 -3.36
C LYS A 183 -19.54 10.20 -2.93
N SER A 184 -19.44 10.70 -1.71
CA SER A 184 -18.17 11.12 -1.10
C SER A 184 -18.06 10.52 0.28
N GLN A 185 -16.86 9.98 0.59
CA GLN A 185 -16.54 9.46 1.90
C GLN A 185 -16.00 10.61 2.75
N LYS A 186 -16.75 11.00 3.78
CA LYS A 186 -16.35 12.08 4.69
C LYS A 186 -15.61 11.52 5.90
N ILE A 187 -14.41 12.01 6.15
CA ILE A 187 -13.54 11.62 7.26
C ILE A 187 -13.35 12.85 8.18
N GLY A 188 -13.63 12.70 9.45
CA GLY A 188 -13.38 13.73 10.45
C GLY A 188 -11.92 13.70 10.94
N ILE A 189 -11.29 14.84 11.07
CA ILE A 189 -9.99 14.99 11.74
C ILE A 189 -10.25 15.70 13.06
N ILE A 190 -10.00 15.02 14.18
CA ILE A 190 -10.18 15.62 15.51
C ILE A 190 -9.16 16.74 15.70
N THR A 191 -9.64 17.90 16.15
CA THR A 191 -8.85 19.10 16.38
C THR A 191 -9.27 19.78 17.68
N GLY A 192 -8.48 20.78 18.14
CA GLY A 192 -8.77 21.56 19.35
C GLY A 192 -7.82 21.29 20.53
N LYS A 193 -6.96 20.27 20.41
CA LYS A 193 -5.96 19.89 21.44
C LYS A 193 -4.52 20.05 20.94
N ASP A 194 -4.27 20.98 20.02
CA ASP A 194 -2.96 21.20 19.41
C ASP A 194 -2.39 19.93 18.74
N GLU A 195 -3.28 19.14 18.13
CA GLU A 195 -2.92 17.91 17.42
C GLU A 195 -2.00 18.21 16.23
N ILE A 196 -1.24 17.20 15.79
CA ILE A 196 -0.45 17.31 14.56
C ILE A 196 -1.42 17.43 13.38
N LYS A 197 -1.47 18.62 12.77
CA LYS A 197 -2.39 18.91 11.66
C LYS A 197 -1.87 18.31 10.36
N LEU A 198 -2.74 17.62 9.63
CA LEU A 198 -2.42 17.07 8.30
C LEU A 198 -2.18 18.17 7.24
N SER A 199 -2.66 19.39 7.49
CA SER A 199 -2.51 20.57 6.63
C SER A 199 -1.20 21.33 6.84
N GLU A 200 -0.39 20.97 7.83
CA GLU A 200 0.90 21.60 8.08
C GLU A 200 2.02 20.99 7.23
N SER A 201 3.11 21.75 7.01
CA SER A 201 4.30 21.31 6.25
C SER A 201 5.16 20.34 7.06
N ASN A 202 4.56 19.24 7.53
CA ASN A 202 5.22 18.25 8.36
C ASN A 202 5.94 17.14 7.57
N LEU A 203 5.81 17.11 6.23
CA LEU A 203 6.37 16.04 5.38
C LEU A 203 7.73 16.42 4.79
N VAL A 204 7.92 17.68 4.44
CA VAL A 204 9.14 18.18 3.80
C VAL A 204 9.58 19.44 4.53
N ALA A 205 10.88 19.63 4.59
CA ALA A 205 11.47 20.85 5.15
C ALA A 205 11.07 22.10 4.33
N ALA A 206 10.82 23.20 5.01
CA ALA A 206 10.60 24.48 4.37
C ALA A 206 11.87 24.91 3.64
N GLN A 207 11.81 25.12 2.33
CA GLN A 207 12.95 25.61 1.54
C GLN A 207 12.85 27.13 1.32
N GLY A 208 13.91 27.86 1.66
CA GLY A 208 14.07 29.26 1.28
C GLY A 208 12.97 30.19 1.79
N GLY A 209 12.45 29.96 3.00
CA GLY A 209 11.45 30.83 3.62
C GLY A 209 10.06 30.81 3.00
N ARG A 210 9.79 29.87 2.09
CA ARG A 210 8.44 29.63 1.59
C ARG A 210 7.74 28.66 2.52
N PRO A 211 6.71 29.05 3.27
CA PRO A 211 5.83 28.11 3.92
C PRO A 211 5.09 27.35 2.81
N GLY A 212 5.08 26.03 2.86
CA GLY A 212 4.23 25.26 1.95
C GLY A 212 4.94 24.30 1.03
N GLY A 213 5.77 23.43 1.58
CA GLY A 213 5.99 22.11 0.96
C GLY A 213 4.70 21.30 0.96
N PRO A 214 4.63 20.20 0.18
CA PRO A 214 3.46 19.33 0.20
C PRO A 214 3.17 18.86 1.62
N ASN A 215 1.91 18.98 2.03
CA ASN A 215 1.42 18.49 3.31
C ASN A 215 0.53 17.25 3.07
N MET A 216 0.30 16.47 4.12
CA MET A 216 -0.44 15.22 4.01
C MET A 216 -1.85 15.45 3.46
N LYS A 217 -2.59 16.45 3.97
CA LYS A 217 -3.95 16.77 3.52
C LYS A 217 -3.98 17.08 2.01
N GLY A 218 -3.08 17.94 1.53
CA GLY A 218 -3.00 18.29 0.12
C GLY A 218 -2.64 17.12 -0.79
N ILE A 219 -1.71 16.25 -0.36
CA ILE A 219 -1.38 15.01 -1.10
C ILE A 219 -2.62 14.11 -1.21
N LEU A 220 -3.34 13.92 -0.11
CA LEU A 220 -4.51 13.06 -0.07
C LEU A 220 -5.66 13.63 -0.90
N GLU A 221 -5.95 14.90 -0.80
CA GLU A 221 -7.01 15.57 -1.59
C GLU A 221 -6.70 15.52 -3.10
N GLN A 222 -5.44 15.59 -3.47
CA GLN A 222 -5.02 15.47 -4.87
C GLN A 222 -5.05 14.02 -5.37
N ALA A 223 -4.55 13.07 -4.57
CA ALA A 223 -4.45 11.67 -4.95
C ALA A 223 -5.76 10.90 -4.76
N LEU A 224 -6.61 11.32 -3.83
CA LEU A 224 -7.84 10.64 -3.41
C LEU A 224 -9.01 11.62 -3.27
N PRO A 225 -9.44 12.27 -4.34
CA PRO A 225 -10.45 13.36 -4.30
C PRO A 225 -11.84 12.91 -3.85
N PHE A 226 -12.08 11.60 -3.77
CA PHE A 226 -13.32 11.01 -3.24
C PHE A 226 -13.37 10.97 -1.70
N TYR A 227 -12.24 11.14 -0.99
CA TYR A 227 -12.23 11.39 0.44
C TYR A 227 -12.29 12.89 0.71
N LYS A 228 -13.21 13.30 1.58
CA LYS A 228 -13.31 14.68 2.07
C LYS A 228 -12.97 14.72 3.53
N PHE A 229 -12.03 15.57 3.87
CA PHE A 229 -11.55 15.72 5.24
C PHE A 229 -12.18 16.96 5.87
N GLU A 230 -12.89 16.74 6.99
CA GLU A 230 -13.55 17.79 7.77
C GLU A 230 -12.86 17.89 9.13
N ASP A 231 -12.46 19.09 9.54
CA ASP A 231 -11.92 19.32 10.89
C ASP A 231 -13.07 19.27 11.91
N VAL A 232 -12.88 18.54 13.00
CA VAL A 232 -13.88 18.30 14.04
C VAL A 232 -13.33 18.78 15.38
N ASP A 233 -13.76 19.94 15.83
CA ASP A 233 -13.49 20.46 17.18
C ASP A 233 -14.58 20.00 18.15
N LEU A 234 -14.19 19.26 19.18
CA LEU A 234 -15.11 18.72 20.18
C LEU A 234 -15.56 19.76 21.22
N GLN A 235 -14.99 20.96 21.22
CA GLN A 235 -15.36 22.09 22.08
C GLN A 235 -15.50 21.69 23.56
N ASN A 236 -14.49 21.01 24.11
CA ASN A 236 -14.46 20.43 25.45
C ASN A 236 -15.61 19.42 25.71
N GLY A 237 -16.14 18.77 24.66
CA GLY A 237 -17.19 17.77 24.71
C GLY A 237 -18.62 18.30 24.51
N GLU A 238 -18.77 19.59 24.26
CA GLU A 238 -20.10 20.18 24.00
C GLU A 238 -20.56 19.91 22.54
N ALA A 239 -19.62 19.78 21.57
CA ALA A 239 -19.94 19.47 20.19
C ALA A 239 -20.09 17.96 19.94
N GLU A 240 -21.14 17.58 19.22
CA GLU A 240 -21.30 16.22 18.71
C GLU A 240 -20.52 16.03 17.39
N ILE A 241 -20.00 14.82 17.18
CA ILE A 241 -19.37 14.44 15.91
C ILE A 241 -20.47 14.20 14.87
N ASN A 242 -20.27 14.76 13.68
CA ASN A 242 -21.23 14.60 12.57
C ASN A 242 -21.45 13.11 12.24
N LYS A 243 -22.71 12.67 12.28
CA LYS A 243 -23.11 11.27 12.06
C LYS A 243 -22.92 10.82 10.60
N GLU A 244 -22.75 11.74 9.65
CA GLU A 244 -22.48 11.42 8.25
C GLU A 244 -21.04 10.97 8.00
N LEU A 245 -20.11 11.28 8.90
CA LEU A 245 -18.73 10.83 8.78
C LEU A 245 -18.67 9.30 8.83
N VAL A 246 -17.87 8.70 7.96
CA VAL A 246 -17.60 7.26 7.97
C VAL A 246 -16.60 6.88 9.04
N GLY A 247 -15.74 7.81 9.43
CA GLY A 247 -14.75 7.62 10.47
C GLY A 247 -14.07 8.90 10.90
N ILE A 248 -13.25 8.79 11.94
CA ILE A 248 -12.46 9.88 12.50
C ILE A 248 -10.99 9.51 12.61
N LEU A 249 -10.14 10.50 12.48
CA LEU A 249 -8.69 10.43 12.69
C LEU A 249 -8.33 11.26 13.91
N VAL A 250 -7.57 10.67 14.82
CA VAL A 250 -6.98 11.33 15.98
C VAL A 250 -5.46 11.28 15.81
N THR A 251 -4.84 12.42 15.56
CA THR A 251 -3.38 12.53 15.50
C THR A 251 -2.82 12.85 16.88
N GLN A 252 -1.48 12.90 17.03
CA GLN A 252 -0.85 13.17 18.32
C GLN A 252 -1.33 14.50 18.92
N PRO A 253 -2.01 14.49 20.07
CA PRO A 253 -2.42 15.71 20.76
C PRO A 253 -1.24 16.38 21.46
N GLY A 254 -1.34 17.70 21.64
CA GLY A 254 -0.43 18.51 22.44
C GLY A 254 -1.04 18.96 23.77
N LYS A 255 -2.33 18.68 23.99
CA LYS A 255 -3.07 18.99 25.22
C LYS A 255 -3.96 17.83 25.64
N ASP A 256 -4.31 17.75 26.91
CA ASP A 256 -5.12 16.67 27.45
C ASP A 256 -6.58 16.76 26.98
N TYR A 257 -7.13 15.61 26.58
CA TYR A 257 -8.56 15.44 26.34
C TYR A 257 -9.33 15.41 27.66
N THR A 258 -10.45 16.09 27.70
CA THR A 258 -11.43 15.97 28.80
C THR A 258 -12.18 14.65 28.67
N GLU A 259 -12.75 14.15 29.77
CA GLU A 259 -13.55 12.94 29.76
C GLU A 259 -14.77 13.08 28.82
N LYS A 260 -15.38 14.27 28.76
CA LYS A 260 -16.51 14.54 27.87
C LYS A 260 -16.12 14.41 26.39
N GLU A 261 -14.93 14.88 25.98
CA GLU A 261 -14.45 14.73 24.61
C GLU A 261 -14.21 13.28 24.26
N LEU A 262 -13.60 12.50 25.15
CA LEU A 262 -13.41 11.07 24.96
C LEU A 262 -14.76 10.34 24.85
N ARG A 263 -15.77 10.74 25.63
CA ARG A 263 -17.13 10.22 25.53
C ARG A 263 -17.81 10.58 24.19
N ARG A 264 -17.51 11.74 23.59
CA ARG A 264 -18.01 12.07 22.25
C ARG A 264 -17.42 11.17 21.16
N ILE A 265 -16.13 10.85 21.28
CA ILE A 265 -15.48 9.88 20.37
C ILE A 265 -16.12 8.50 20.53
N ASP A 266 -16.32 8.05 21.75
CA ASP A 266 -16.98 6.77 22.04
C ASP A 266 -18.43 6.76 21.53
N GLN A 267 -19.20 7.82 21.79
CA GLN A 267 -20.58 7.98 21.30
C GLN A 267 -20.66 7.84 19.78
N PHE A 268 -19.72 8.43 19.05
CA PHE A 268 -19.66 8.32 17.59
C PHE A 268 -19.44 6.86 17.14
N LEU A 269 -18.51 6.13 17.75
CA LEU A 269 -18.25 4.73 17.44
C LEU A 269 -19.44 3.83 17.76
N MET A 270 -20.19 4.14 18.81
CA MET A 270 -21.37 3.38 19.23
C MET A 270 -22.57 3.56 18.28
N LEU A 271 -22.53 4.48 17.31
CA LEU A 271 -23.53 4.56 16.25
C LEU A 271 -23.54 3.33 15.35
N GLY A 272 -22.44 2.58 15.29
CA GLY A 272 -22.24 1.44 14.39
C GLY A 272 -21.85 1.85 12.97
N ASN A 273 -21.15 0.98 12.27
CA ASN A 273 -20.55 1.24 10.95
C ASN A 273 -19.65 2.48 10.94
N LYS A 274 -18.92 2.69 12.05
CA LYS A 274 -18.00 3.81 12.24
C LYS A 274 -16.59 3.30 12.53
N SER A 275 -15.61 4.12 12.16
CA SER A 275 -14.20 3.81 12.37
C SER A 275 -13.48 4.94 13.10
N ALA A 276 -12.56 4.61 14.00
CA ALA A 276 -11.64 5.57 14.59
C ALA A 276 -10.20 5.08 14.44
N VAL A 277 -9.33 5.95 13.98
CA VAL A 277 -7.90 5.66 13.83
C VAL A 277 -7.10 6.65 14.64
N PHE A 278 -6.25 6.12 15.53
CA PHE A 278 -5.40 6.88 16.41
C PHE A 278 -3.95 6.77 15.95
N PHE A 279 -3.38 7.88 15.49
CA PHE A 279 -1.95 8.05 15.21
C PHE A 279 -1.31 8.80 16.38
N ALA A 280 -1.34 8.18 17.55
CA ALA A 280 -0.96 8.83 18.80
C ALA A 280 -0.35 7.83 19.78
N GLY A 281 0.72 8.27 20.45
CA GLY A 281 1.42 7.54 21.49
C GLY A 281 1.65 8.39 22.72
N ALA A 282 2.61 8.03 23.54
CA ALA A 282 3.02 8.83 24.68
C ALA A 282 4.15 9.83 24.35
N VAL A 283 4.81 9.67 23.21
CA VAL A 283 6.02 10.44 22.85
C VAL A 283 5.64 11.75 22.16
N ASN A 284 5.78 12.86 22.86
CA ASN A 284 5.42 14.19 22.36
C ASN A 284 6.68 14.97 21.95
N VAL A 285 6.95 15.05 20.64
CA VAL A 285 8.00 15.90 20.07
C VAL A 285 7.37 17.21 19.60
N LYS A 286 7.86 18.33 20.08
CA LYS A 286 7.35 19.65 19.70
C LYS A 286 7.76 20.01 18.27
N ALA A 287 6.88 20.67 17.55
CA ALA A 287 7.23 21.26 16.26
C ALA A 287 8.23 22.42 16.47
N ASN A 288 9.14 22.59 15.51
CA ASN A 288 10.13 23.67 15.49
C ASN A 288 11.05 23.69 16.73
N ASP A 289 11.26 22.54 17.36
CA ASP A 289 12.17 22.36 18.49
C ASP A 289 13.31 21.39 18.12
N ALA A 290 14.41 21.96 17.69
CA ALA A 290 15.60 21.22 17.29
C ALA A 290 16.27 20.46 18.45
N SER A 291 15.87 20.69 19.70
CA SER A 291 16.38 19.90 20.82
C SER A 291 15.93 18.45 20.76
N MET A 292 14.84 18.17 20.04
CA MET A 292 14.22 16.85 19.93
C MET A 292 14.02 16.16 21.31
N LYS A 293 13.79 16.94 22.36
CA LYS A 293 13.38 16.42 23.65
C LYS A 293 11.89 16.14 23.62
N ALA A 294 11.53 14.89 23.87
CA ALA A 294 10.14 14.46 23.95
C ALA A 294 9.67 14.41 25.39
N GLU A 295 8.45 14.88 25.63
CA GLU A 295 7.72 14.65 26.89
C GLU A 295 6.87 13.39 26.74
N LEU A 296 6.88 12.50 27.74
CA LEU A 296 5.99 11.34 27.74
C LEU A 296 4.65 11.73 28.36
N ASN A 297 3.61 11.80 27.56
CA ASN A 297 2.24 12.06 27.98
C ASN A 297 1.26 11.44 26.97
N THR A 298 0.28 10.69 27.45
CA THR A 298 -0.79 10.06 26.66
C THR A 298 -1.99 10.97 26.44
N HIS A 299 -1.98 12.15 27.07
CA HIS A 299 -2.99 13.20 26.97
C HIS A 299 -4.43 12.72 27.25
N GLY A 300 -4.58 11.71 28.11
CA GLY A 300 -5.88 11.15 28.49
C GLY A 300 -6.42 10.10 27.54
N LEU A 301 -5.78 9.87 26.37
CA LEU A 301 -6.22 8.85 25.41
C LEU A 301 -6.20 7.44 25.99
N GLU A 302 -5.33 7.17 26.96
CA GLU A 302 -5.24 5.87 27.64
C GLU A 302 -6.57 5.44 28.28
N LYS A 303 -7.40 6.40 28.74
CA LYS A 303 -8.70 6.12 29.36
C LYS A 303 -9.72 5.58 28.35
N LEU A 304 -9.71 6.14 27.14
CA LEU A 304 -10.58 5.72 26.06
C LEU A 304 -10.11 4.37 25.50
N LEU A 305 -8.81 4.26 25.20
CA LEU A 305 -8.23 3.08 24.58
C LEU A 305 -8.28 1.85 25.50
N ASP A 306 -8.03 2.04 26.81
CA ASP A 306 -8.16 0.96 27.81
C ASP A 306 -9.60 0.40 27.85
N GLY A 307 -10.60 1.25 27.71
CA GLY A 307 -11.99 0.82 27.61
C GLY A 307 -12.26 -0.06 26.39
N TYR A 308 -11.55 0.17 25.27
CA TYR A 308 -11.57 -0.71 24.10
C TYR A 308 -10.65 -1.93 24.24
N GLY A 309 -9.98 -2.11 25.38
CA GLY A 309 -9.05 -3.22 25.59
C GLY A 309 -7.67 -2.99 24.97
N ILE A 310 -7.29 -1.76 24.71
CA ILE A 310 -5.97 -1.39 24.18
C ILE A 310 -5.27 -0.52 25.21
N GLU A 311 -4.34 -1.09 25.98
CA GLU A 311 -3.60 -0.34 26.99
C GLU A 311 -2.43 0.41 26.32
N LEU A 312 -2.47 1.74 26.34
CA LEU A 312 -1.39 2.59 25.85
C LEU A 312 -0.41 2.90 27.00
N LYS A 313 0.82 2.43 26.89
CA LYS A 313 1.86 2.65 27.91
C LYS A 313 2.50 4.04 27.77
N LYS A 314 2.78 4.68 28.91
CA LYS A 314 3.54 5.94 28.97
C LYS A 314 5.05 5.63 28.86
N GLU A 315 5.51 5.25 27.68
CA GLU A 315 6.91 4.90 27.43
C GLU A 315 7.29 5.13 25.95
N ALA A 316 8.58 5.33 25.70
CA ALA A 316 9.15 5.43 24.36
C ALA A 316 9.93 4.16 24.01
N ILE A 317 9.70 3.59 22.83
CA ILE A 317 10.37 2.39 22.36
C ILE A 317 11.65 2.74 21.58
N PHE A 318 12.69 1.94 21.79
CA PHE A 318 13.96 1.95 21.06
C PHE A 318 14.23 0.55 20.53
N ASP A 319 14.23 0.34 19.21
CA ASP A 319 14.56 -0.96 18.62
C ASP A 319 16.00 -0.98 18.12
N TRP A 320 16.82 -1.83 18.72
CA TRP A 320 18.26 -1.92 18.45
C TRP A 320 18.62 -2.87 17.32
N ALA A 321 17.70 -3.70 16.88
CA ALA A 321 17.92 -4.63 15.78
C ALA A 321 17.26 -4.19 14.47
N ARG A 322 16.21 -3.34 14.55
CA ARG A 322 15.46 -2.84 13.38
C ARG A 322 15.24 -1.32 13.43
N PRO A 323 16.31 -0.54 13.64
CA PRO A 323 16.22 0.92 13.55
C PRO A 323 16.17 1.35 12.09
N VAL A 324 15.61 2.51 11.81
CA VAL A 324 15.85 3.17 10.50
C VAL A 324 17.34 3.53 10.38
N LEU A 325 17.82 3.50 9.14
CA LEU A 325 19.17 3.91 8.81
C LEU A 325 19.15 5.32 8.22
N LEU A 326 19.67 6.28 8.98
CA LEU A 326 19.76 7.67 8.54
C LEU A 326 21.04 7.90 7.75
N ARG A 327 20.91 8.56 6.59
CA ARG A 327 22.05 8.96 5.77
C ARG A 327 22.53 10.34 6.22
N VAL A 328 23.70 10.40 6.81
CA VAL A 328 24.28 11.64 7.31
C VAL A 328 25.54 11.96 6.53
N PRO A 329 25.70 13.17 5.95
CA PRO A 329 26.93 13.58 5.31
C PRO A 329 28.01 13.79 6.39
N THR A 330 29.13 13.08 6.29
CA THR A 330 30.25 13.18 7.22
C THR A 330 31.54 13.32 6.43
N GLN A 331 32.24 14.44 6.57
CA GLN A 331 33.54 14.71 5.92
C GLN A 331 33.60 14.36 4.42
N GLY A 332 32.53 14.68 3.66
CA GLY A 332 32.47 14.43 2.21
C GLY A 332 32.05 13.00 1.82
N GLN A 333 31.73 12.14 2.78
CA GLN A 333 31.15 10.81 2.56
C GLN A 333 29.76 10.71 3.20
N MET A 334 28.91 9.85 2.65
CA MET A 334 27.60 9.54 3.25
C MET A 334 27.79 8.37 4.23
N ALA A 335 27.60 8.62 5.51
CA ALA A 335 27.58 7.59 6.54
C ALA A 335 26.14 7.18 6.86
N MET A 336 25.94 5.90 7.18
CA MET A 336 24.63 5.37 7.61
C MET A 336 24.65 5.17 9.12
N PHE A 337 23.72 5.81 9.82
CA PHE A 337 23.59 5.70 11.27
C PHE A 337 22.28 5.02 11.64
N PRO A 338 22.32 3.95 12.47
CA PRO A 338 21.11 3.38 13.03
C PRO A 338 20.49 4.36 14.04
N TYR A 339 19.18 4.57 13.91
CA TYR A 339 18.44 5.47 14.79
C TYR A 339 17.30 4.74 15.49
N PRO A 340 17.57 4.12 16.67
CA PRO A 340 16.65 3.23 17.38
C PRO A 340 15.27 3.80 17.75
N PRO A 341 15.10 5.13 17.99
CA PRO A 341 13.77 5.69 18.30
C PRO A 341 12.78 5.65 17.13
N VAL A 342 13.25 5.39 15.91
CA VAL A 342 12.41 5.21 14.73
C VAL A 342 12.53 3.77 14.27
N VAL A 343 11.43 3.02 14.48
CA VAL A 343 11.42 1.57 14.30
C VAL A 343 10.97 1.23 12.88
N LEU A 344 11.71 0.33 12.23
CA LEU A 344 11.37 -0.24 10.94
C LEU A 344 10.74 -1.63 11.14
N ALA A 345 9.41 -1.70 11.09
CA ALA A 345 8.72 -2.98 11.10
C ALA A 345 8.74 -3.59 9.70
N GLN A 346 9.36 -4.76 9.57
CA GLN A 346 9.53 -5.47 8.30
C GLN A 346 8.82 -6.81 8.34
N TYR A 347 8.17 -7.18 7.23
CA TYR A 347 7.69 -8.53 7.04
C TYR A 347 8.87 -9.50 6.87
N ASP A 348 8.84 -10.62 7.57
CA ASP A 348 9.84 -11.69 7.44
C ASP A 348 9.14 -13.00 7.10
N GLY A 349 9.19 -13.40 5.81
CA GLY A 349 8.53 -14.62 5.33
C GLY A 349 8.97 -15.93 5.99
N ARG A 350 9.99 -15.90 6.87
CA ARG A 350 10.46 -17.07 7.64
C ARG A 350 9.75 -17.20 8.98
N LEU A 351 9.02 -16.18 9.43
CA LEU A 351 8.32 -16.17 10.70
C LEU A 351 6.85 -16.61 10.52
N ASP A 352 6.34 -17.28 11.54
CA ASP A 352 4.89 -17.57 11.61
C ASP A 352 4.08 -16.26 11.68
N ALA A 353 2.84 -16.32 11.22
CA ALA A 353 1.95 -15.16 11.17
C ALA A 353 1.78 -14.42 12.52
N LYS A 354 1.81 -15.15 13.64
CA LYS A 354 1.70 -14.58 15.00
C LYS A 354 2.96 -13.86 15.47
N ASP A 355 4.12 -14.19 14.87
CA ASP A 355 5.44 -13.69 15.26
C ASP A 355 5.95 -12.60 14.29
N GLN A 356 5.18 -12.27 13.24
CA GLN A 356 5.52 -11.23 12.27
C GLN A 356 5.70 -9.87 12.94
N PHE A 357 6.70 -9.12 12.49
CA PHE A 357 6.90 -7.73 12.92
C PHE A 357 5.91 -6.78 12.22
N LEU A 358 5.48 -7.12 11.01
CA LEU A 358 4.45 -6.43 10.24
C LEU A 358 3.46 -7.47 9.69
N ASP A 359 2.17 -7.35 10.04
CA ASP A 359 1.14 -8.25 9.51
C ASP A 359 0.63 -7.75 8.15
N GLN A 360 1.16 -8.33 7.07
CA GLN A 360 0.74 -8.02 5.70
C GLN A 360 -0.71 -8.40 5.36
N ARG A 361 -1.39 -9.16 6.22
CA ARG A 361 -2.81 -9.52 6.04
C ARG A 361 -3.74 -8.44 6.57
N PHE A 362 -3.22 -7.55 7.44
CA PHE A 362 -3.98 -6.38 7.86
C PHE A 362 -4.12 -5.41 6.69
N PRO A 363 -5.35 -4.97 6.37
CA PRO A 363 -5.60 -4.11 5.22
C PRO A 363 -4.70 -2.88 5.13
N GLY A 364 -4.46 -2.17 6.24
CA GLY A 364 -3.58 -0.99 6.28
C GLY A 364 -2.12 -1.27 5.88
N PHE A 365 -1.64 -2.51 6.06
CA PHE A 365 -0.27 -2.94 5.73
C PHE A 365 -0.23 -4.02 4.65
N PHE A 366 -1.30 -4.14 3.87
CA PHE A 366 -1.46 -5.23 2.90
C PHE A 366 -0.32 -5.29 1.89
N ARG A 367 0.39 -6.42 1.87
CA ARG A 367 1.54 -6.71 0.99
C ARG A 367 2.70 -5.69 1.08
N MET A 368 2.77 -4.92 2.16
CA MET A 368 3.87 -4.01 2.41
C MET A 368 5.04 -4.79 3.02
N ASP A 369 6.23 -4.62 2.45
CA ASP A 369 7.43 -5.31 2.96
C ASP A 369 7.97 -4.63 4.24
N GLU A 370 7.76 -3.32 4.39
CA GLU A 370 8.18 -2.55 5.56
C GLU A 370 7.31 -1.33 5.81
N VAL A 371 7.23 -0.89 7.06
CA VAL A 371 6.58 0.35 7.48
C VAL A 371 7.36 0.95 8.63
N VAL A 372 7.52 2.27 8.62
CA VAL A 372 8.26 3.01 9.64
C VAL A 372 7.33 3.54 10.72
N PHE A 373 7.75 3.37 11.98
CA PHE A 373 7.06 3.84 13.18
C PHE A 373 7.95 4.84 13.93
N PRO A 374 7.79 6.15 13.67
CA PRO A 374 8.57 7.18 14.35
C PRO A 374 8.07 7.38 15.79
N PHE A 375 8.98 7.20 16.74
CA PHE A 375 8.74 7.43 18.16
C PHE A 375 7.53 6.67 18.72
N PRO A 376 7.50 5.34 18.59
CA PRO A 376 6.37 4.55 19.03
C PRO A 376 6.37 4.36 20.55
N SER A 377 5.17 4.10 21.07
CA SER A 377 4.92 3.67 22.45
C SER A 377 4.43 2.22 22.45
N THR A 378 4.53 1.52 23.57
CA THR A 378 3.96 0.18 23.67
C THR A 378 2.44 0.23 23.79
N VAL A 379 1.78 -0.63 23.05
CA VAL A 379 0.35 -0.93 23.20
C VAL A 379 0.17 -2.40 23.60
N VAL A 380 -0.72 -2.67 24.56
CA VAL A 380 -0.96 -4.04 25.04
C VAL A 380 -2.42 -4.42 24.78
N PRO A 381 -2.66 -5.56 24.08
CA PRO A 381 -4.03 -6.01 23.82
C PRO A 381 -4.64 -6.73 25.02
N HIS A 382 -5.88 -6.38 25.37
CA HIS A 382 -6.75 -7.00 26.35
C HIS A 382 -8.04 -7.46 25.68
N ALA A 383 -7.93 -8.50 24.83
CA ALA A 383 -9.03 -8.99 23.98
C ALA A 383 -10.26 -9.44 24.80
N GLU A 384 -10.07 -9.86 26.03
CA GLU A 384 -11.14 -10.23 26.96
C GLU A 384 -12.14 -9.10 27.25
N LYS A 385 -11.72 -7.83 27.09
CA LYS A 385 -12.62 -6.68 27.23
C LYS A 385 -13.59 -6.54 26.04
N GLN A 386 -13.26 -7.14 24.89
CA GLN A 386 -14.02 -7.03 23.63
C GLN A 386 -14.40 -8.41 23.06
N PRO A 387 -15.22 -9.22 23.78
CA PRO A 387 -15.45 -10.62 23.43
C PRO A 387 -16.22 -10.85 22.11
N LYS A 388 -16.83 -9.80 21.55
CA LYS A 388 -17.58 -9.86 20.28
C LYS A 388 -16.84 -9.20 19.11
N ALA A 389 -15.56 -8.90 19.29
CA ALA A 389 -14.72 -8.27 18.26
C ALA A 389 -13.38 -8.99 18.16
N SER A 390 -12.75 -8.91 17.00
CA SER A 390 -11.40 -9.41 16.76
C SER A 390 -10.37 -8.34 17.11
N MET A 391 -9.40 -8.70 17.93
CA MET A 391 -8.27 -7.82 18.28
C MET A 391 -6.97 -8.43 17.77
N LYS A 392 -6.24 -7.70 16.92
CA LYS A 392 -5.01 -8.17 16.29
C LYS A 392 -3.88 -7.17 16.51
N VAL A 393 -2.71 -7.67 16.92
CA VAL A 393 -1.48 -6.87 16.89
C VAL A 393 -0.94 -6.91 15.47
N VAL A 394 -0.93 -5.78 14.80
CA VAL A 394 -0.60 -5.66 13.37
C VAL A 394 0.82 -5.15 13.12
N ALA A 395 1.49 -4.55 14.11
CA ALA A 395 2.91 -4.21 14.06
C ALA A 395 3.59 -4.42 15.41
N ARG A 396 4.84 -4.94 15.36
CA ARG A 396 5.70 -5.22 16.53
C ARG A 396 7.13 -4.82 16.26
N THR A 397 7.86 -4.56 17.35
CA THR A 397 9.32 -4.41 17.33
C THR A 397 10.03 -5.76 17.17
N SER A 398 11.33 -5.71 17.00
CA SER A 398 12.17 -6.89 17.22
C SER A 398 12.20 -7.28 18.72
N PRO A 399 12.67 -8.50 19.05
CA PRO A 399 12.91 -8.90 20.44
C PRO A 399 14.00 -8.07 21.15
N LYS A 400 14.80 -7.29 20.41
CA LYS A 400 15.86 -6.43 20.95
C LYS A 400 15.40 -4.98 21.12
N ALA A 401 14.15 -4.78 21.51
CA ALA A 401 13.66 -3.45 21.85
C ALA A 401 13.73 -3.20 23.35
N THR A 402 14.07 -1.97 23.73
CA THR A 402 14.03 -1.44 25.09
C THR A 402 13.07 -0.26 25.17
N VAL A 403 12.71 0.18 26.35
CA VAL A 403 11.82 1.31 26.57
C VAL A 403 12.43 2.33 27.52
N ALA A 404 12.17 3.61 27.28
CA ALA A 404 12.41 4.69 28.23
C ALA A 404 11.08 5.11 28.88
N THR A 405 11.08 5.23 30.21
CA THR A 405 9.89 5.55 31.02
C THR A 405 10.03 6.87 31.79
N THR A 406 11.13 7.60 31.56
CA THR A 406 11.36 8.92 32.16
C THR A 406 10.39 9.95 31.56
N ASP A 407 9.93 10.91 32.35
CA ASP A 407 8.98 11.94 31.87
C ASP A 407 9.47 12.70 30.64
N THR A 408 10.79 12.80 30.46
CA THR A 408 11.43 13.37 29.26
C THR A 408 12.42 12.40 28.67
N VAL A 409 12.44 12.30 27.35
CA VAL A 409 13.33 11.44 26.57
C VAL A 409 14.10 12.28 25.56
N ASP A 410 15.41 12.11 25.52
CA ASP A 410 16.29 12.74 24.52
C ASP A 410 16.28 11.90 23.24
N LEU A 411 15.75 12.48 22.16
CA LEU A 411 15.69 11.85 20.83
C LEU A 411 16.67 12.50 19.84
N LYS A 412 17.59 13.34 20.31
CA LYS A 412 18.54 14.01 19.42
C LYS A 412 19.49 12.99 18.76
N ILE A 413 19.69 13.14 17.45
CA ILE A 413 20.50 12.22 16.64
C ILE A 413 21.97 12.22 17.10
N THR A 414 22.46 13.36 17.56
CA THR A 414 23.84 13.51 18.09
C THR A 414 24.01 12.89 19.48
N SER A 415 22.92 12.51 20.17
CA SER A 415 22.98 11.87 21.47
C SER A 415 23.47 10.43 21.34
N VAL A 416 24.38 10.02 22.22
CA VAL A 416 24.87 8.64 22.29
C VAL A 416 23.78 7.79 22.97
N LEU A 417 22.86 7.26 22.17
CA LEU A 417 21.81 6.37 22.65
C LEU A 417 22.42 5.02 23.02
N LYS A 418 22.03 4.49 24.19
CA LYS A 418 22.46 3.17 24.67
C LYS A 418 21.24 2.38 25.14
N PRO A 419 21.23 1.04 24.93
CA PRO A 419 20.16 0.21 25.46
C PRO A 419 20.07 0.34 26.97
N GLN A 420 18.84 0.58 27.46
CA GLN A 420 18.54 0.65 28.89
C GLN A 420 17.38 -0.28 29.20
N GLY A 421 17.46 -1.01 30.30
CA GLY A 421 16.42 -1.96 30.72
C GLY A 421 16.48 -3.31 29.99
N GLU A 422 15.40 -4.07 30.09
CA GLU A 422 15.30 -5.42 29.53
C GLU A 422 14.84 -5.38 28.08
N TYR A 423 15.45 -6.25 27.28
CA TYR A 423 15.03 -6.50 25.91
C TYR A 423 13.73 -7.29 25.86
N ALA A 424 12.73 -6.76 25.17
CA ALA A 424 11.51 -7.49 24.88
C ALA A 424 10.86 -7.01 23.59
N GLN A 425 10.13 -7.91 22.91
CA GLN A 425 9.28 -7.52 21.79
C GLN A 425 8.10 -6.71 22.29
N ARG A 426 7.77 -5.61 21.60
CA ARG A 426 6.68 -4.69 21.94
C ARG A 426 5.72 -4.54 20.78
N ALA A 427 4.42 -4.52 21.07
CA ALA A 427 3.43 -4.15 20.05
C ALA A 427 3.39 -2.63 19.89
N MET A 428 3.29 -2.16 18.64
CA MET A 428 3.23 -0.76 18.25
C MET A 428 1.90 -0.40 17.58
N ALA A 429 1.19 -1.38 17.03
CA ALA A 429 -0.11 -1.14 16.43
C ALA A 429 -1.06 -2.30 16.68
N ILE A 430 -2.32 -1.95 16.99
CA ILE A 430 -3.41 -2.89 17.25
C ILE A 430 -4.63 -2.46 16.45
N ALA A 431 -5.24 -3.42 15.76
CA ALA A 431 -6.53 -3.29 15.11
C ALA A 431 -7.60 -4.05 15.90
N LEU A 432 -8.70 -3.38 16.19
CA LEU A 432 -9.92 -3.93 16.77
C LEU A 432 -11.04 -3.80 15.75
N GLU A 433 -11.66 -4.91 15.39
CA GLU A 433 -12.67 -4.94 14.35
C GLU A 433 -13.86 -5.79 14.79
N ALA A 434 -15.04 -5.18 14.80
CA ALA A 434 -16.31 -5.87 14.92
C ALA A 434 -16.81 -6.24 13.51
N GLY A 435 -17.05 -7.49 13.25
CA GLY A 435 -17.41 -7.99 11.91
C GLY A 435 -16.61 -9.23 11.53
N CYS A 436 -16.15 -9.38 10.31
CA CYS A 436 -15.40 -10.57 9.87
C CYS A 436 -14.06 -10.72 10.61
N CYS A 437 -13.87 -11.87 11.27
CA CYS A 437 -12.78 -12.08 12.23
C CYS A 437 -11.43 -12.45 11.64
N ASP A 438 -11.33 -13.01 10.45
CA ASP A 438 -10.11 -13.67 9.99
C ASP A 438 -9.56 -13.21 8.65
N GLY A 439 -10.08 -12.08 8.12
CA GLY A 439 -9.58 -11.52 6.85
C GLY A 439 -9.86 -12.41 5.63
N SER A 440 -10.59 -13.52 5.81
CA SER A 440 -11.18 -14.25 4.71
C SER A 440 -12.45 -13.52 4.29
N ASN A 441 -12.58 -13.21 3.00
CA ASN A 441 -13.79 -12.58 2.44
C ASN A 441 -15.02 -13.54 2.45
N GLU A 442 -14.91 -14.69 3.06
CA GLU A 442 -15.94 -15.71 3.16
C GLU A 442 -16.44 -15.85 4.60
N CYS A 443 -17.12 -14.82 5.10
CA CYS A 443 -17.90 -14.97 6.31
C CYS A 443 -19.13 -15.85 6.00
N SER A 444 -19.23 -17.03 6.61
CA SER A 444 -20.45 -17.83 6.52
C SER A 444 -21.58 -17.20 7.33
N ASP A 445 -22.83 -17.43 6.95
CA ASP A 445 -23.99 -16.90 7.70
C ASP A 445 -24.08 -17.41 9.15
N ALA A 446 -23.31 -18.46 9.48
CA ALA A 446 -23.16 -19.02 10.80
C ALA A 446 -22.02 -18.40 11.63
N ASP A 447 -21.25 -17.44 11.07
CA ASP A 447 -20.11 -16.82 11.76
C ASP A 447 -20.60 -15.76 12.75
N PRO A 448 -20.35 -15.91 14.07
CA PRO A 448 -20.75 -14.93 15.08
C PRO A 448 -20.13 -13.54 14.87
N CYS A 449 -19.09 -13.41 14.06
CA CYS A 449 -18.45 -12.13 13.74
C CYS A 449 -19.26 -11.24 12.82
N LYS A 450 -20.22 -11.75 12.03
CA LYS A 450 -21.11 -10.91 11.21
C LYS A 450 -22.02 -9.99 12.03
N SER A 451 -22.33 -10.38 13.26
CA SER A 451 -23.11 -9.60 14.23
C SER A 451 -22.23 -8.99 15.33
N GLY A 452 -20.91 -8.97 15.14
CA GLY A 452 -19.97 -8.47 16.12
C GLY A 452 -20.21 -6.99 16.44
N THR A 453 -20.02 -6.66 17.71
CA THR A 453 -20.13 -5.29 18.22
C THR A 453 -18.91 -4.96 19.05
N ILE A 454 -18.58 -3.68 19.13
CA ILE A 454 -17.58 -3.16 20.08
C ILE A 454 -18.31 -2.65 21.31
N LYS A 455 -17.84 -3.04 22.51
CA LYS A 455 -18.31 -2.45 23.76
C LYS A 455 -17.82 -1.02 23.89
N SER A 456 -18.68 -0.14 24.41
CA SER A 456 -18.33 1.23 24.75
C SER A 456 -17.18 1.26 25.76
N ALA A 457 -16.24 2.17 25.54
CA ALA A 457 -15.13 2.41 26.47
C ALA A 457 -15.59 2.88 27.85
N PHE A 458 -16.78 3.46 27.94
CA PHE A 458 -17.40 3.97 29.16
C PHE A 458 -18.60 3.13 29.59
N ALA A 459 -18.72 1.88 29.15
CA ALA A 459 -19.80 0.99 29.58
C ALA A 459 -19.87 0.88 31.10
N GLY A 460 -21.07 1.11 31.68
CA GLY A 460 -21.28 1.11 33.13
C GLY A 460 -20.80 2.37 33.89
N LYS A 461 -20.30 3.39 33.17
CA LYS A 461 -19.97 4.70 33.70
C LYS A 461 -20.96 5.72 33.14
N GLU A 462 -22.08 5.93 33.85
CA GLU A 462 -23.11 6.85 33.39
C GLU A 462 -22.63 8.30 33.43
N ASP A 463 -23.04 9.08 32.44
CA ASP A 463 -22.91 10.52 32.39
C ASP A 463 -24.30 11.12 32.12
N GLU A 464 -24.71 12.12 32.88
CA GLU A 464 -26.04 12.72 32.72
C GLU A 464 -26.19 13.47 31.40
N THR A 465 -25.08 13.95 30.82
CA THR A 465 -25.09 14.82 29.64
C THR A 465 -24.82 14.07 28.33
N ILE A 466 -23.97 13.02 28.34
CA ILE A 466 -23.57 12.27 27.14
C ILE A 466 -23.99 10.81 27.28
N LYS A 467 -25.18 10.50 26.75
CA LYS A 467 -25.69 9.13 26.74
C LYS A 467 -25.03 8.34 25.62
N THR A 468 -24.38 7.25 25.96
CA THR A 468 -23.72 6.33 25.03
C THR A 468 -24.35 4.95 25.12
N SER A 469 -24.54 4.28 23.96
CA SER A 469 -24.97 2.89 23.97
C SER A 469 -23.87 2.01 24.58
N PRO A 470 -24.21 0.97 25.38
CA PRO A 470 -23.21 0.07 25.96
C PRO A 470 -22.40 -0.72 24.92
N GLU A 471 -22.98 -0.92 23.73
CA GLU A 471 -22.33 -1.57 22.60
C GLU A 471 -22.67 -0.81 21.30
N SER A 472 -21.84 -0.94 20.29
CA SER A 472 -22.09 -0.36 18.97
C SER A 472 -23.33 -0.98 18.31
N LYS A 473 -24.12 -0.17 17.60
CA LYS A 473 -25.35 -0.62 16.91
C LYS A 473 -25.08 -1.45 15.65
N GLY A 474 -23.82 -1.60 15.24
CA GLY A 474 -23.34 -2.37 14.11
C GLY A 474 -21.82 -2.49 14.16
N PRO A 475 -21.21 -3.11 13.16
CA PRO A 475 -19.76 -3.27 13.13
C PRO A 475 -19.06 -1.91 13.15
N SER A 476 -18.11 -1.77 14.06
CA SER A 476 -17.24 -0.60 14.17
C SER A 476 -15.79 -1.04 14.25
N ARG A 477 -14.86 -0.14 13.92
CA ARG A 477 -13.44 -0.44 13.83
C ARG A 477 -12.61 0.57 14.60
N VAL A 478 -11.58 0.10 15.29
CA VAL A 478 -10.59 0.95 15.95
C VAL A 478 -9.19 0.48 15.56
N LEU A 479 -8.36 1.41 15.08
CA LEU A 479 -6.94 1.17 14.84
C LEU A 479 -6.14 2.12 15.71
N VAL A 480 -5.17 1.59 16.44
CA VAL A 480 -4.19 2.37 17.17
C VAL A 480 -2.82 2.10 16.61
N ILE A 481 -2.19 3.14 16.07
CA ILE A 481 -0.77 3.18 15.69
C ILE A 481 -0.10 4.12 16.68
N SER A 482 0.64 3.55 17.63
CA SER A 482 1.22 4.32 18.76
C SER A 482 2.41 5.20 18.38
N ALA A 483 2.71 5.33 17.08
CA ALA A 483 3.77 6.18 16.57
C ALA A 483 3.27 7.62 16.39
N SER A 484 3.70 8.52 17.29
CA SER A 484 3.22 9.90 17.34
C SER A 484 3.49 10.74 16.09
N GLN A 485 4.51 10.38 15.30
CA GLN A 485 4.93 11.06 14.08
C GLN A 485 4.67 10.22 12.81
N PHE A 486 3.76 9.26 12.86
CA PHE A 486 3.49 8.34 11.74
C PHE A 486 3.10 9.06 10.44
N LEU A 487 2.31 10.13 10.57
CA LEU A 487 1.84 10.97 9.45
C LEU A 487 2.70 12.23 9.26
N ALA A 488 3.91 12.26 9.79
CA ALA A 488 4.80 13.40 9.73
C ALA A 488 6.25 12.97 9.52
N ASN A 489 7.05 13.88 8.98
CA ASN A 489 8.51 13.73 8.96
C ASN A 489 9.07 14.37 10.24
N PRO A 490 9.57 13.58 11.21
CA PRO A 490 10.01 14.11 12.49
C PRO A 490 11.14 15.14 12.36
N PHE A 491 12.02 14.97 11.37
CA PHE A 491 13.15 15.88 11.14
C PHE A 491 12.72 17.18 10.49
N ALA A 492 11.80 17.13 9.51
CA ALA A 492 11.22 18.34 8.95
C ALA A 492 10.43 19.12 10.02
N ARG A 493 9.65 18.40 10.83
CA ARG A 493 8.81 19.01 11.85
C ARG A 493 9.62 19.68 12.97
N ALA A 494 10.67 19.04 13.46
CA ALA A 494 11.53 19.58 14.50
C ALA A 494 12.51 20.64 13.96
N GLY A 495 13.05 20.43 12.76
CA GLY A 495 14.07 21.31 12.16
C GLY A 495 13.54 22.57 11.49
N ASN A 496 12.24 22.67 11.19
CA ASN A 496 11.67 23.88 10.61
C ASN A 496 11.80 25.09 11.56
N ALA A 497 12.04 26.26 10.99
CA ALA A 497 12.07 27.49 11.77
C ALA A 497 10.69 27.77 12.41
N PRO A 498 10.66 28.30 13.63
CA PRO A 498 9.40 28.74 14.24
C PRO A 498 8.76 29.86 13.39
N PRO A 499 7.42 29.93 13.35
CA PRO A 499 6.71 30.96 12.60
C PRO A 499 7.11 32.34 13.13
N MET A 500 7.60 33.22 12.22
CA MET A 500 8.01 34.57 12.60
C MET A 500 6.80 35.49 12.85
N PRO A 501 6.86 36.35 13.89
CA PRO A 501 5.89 37.41 14.06
C PRO A 501 5.81 38.30 12.80
N PRO A 502 4.62 38.80 12.43
CA PRO A 502 4.43 39.58 11.20
C PRO A 502 5.42 40.77 11.04
N GLN A 503 5.86 41.33 12.17
CA GLN A 503 6.80 42.46 12.20
C GLN A 503 8.24 42.08 11.79
N MET A 504 8.63 40.80 11.89
CA MET A 504 9.98 40.33 11.54
C MET A 504 10.04 39.65 10.16
N GLN A 505 8.92 39.43 9.49
CA GLN A 505 8.88 38.82 8.16
C GLN A 505 9.63 39.61 7.08
N MET A 506 9.88 40.90 7.30
CA MET A 506 10.67 41.74 6.39
C MET A 506 12.19 41.51 6.49
N MET A 507 12.69 40.80 7.50
CA MET A 507 14.12 40.53 7.71
C MET A 507 14.64 39.28 6.98
N GLY A 508 13.78 38.60 6.24
CA GLY A 508 14.11 37.36 5.56
C GLY A 508 13.91 36.12 6.44
N PRO A 509 13.91 34.91 5.85
CA PRO A 509 13.70 33.70 6.59
C PRO A 509 14.86 33.42 7.54
N MET A 510 14.59 33.36 8.83
CA MET A 510 15.53 32.75 9.79
C MET A 510 15.52 31.23 9.55
N GLY A 511 16.67 30.67 9.22
CA GLY A 511 16.83 29.24 8.96
C GLY A 511 16.44 28.39 10.15
N GLY A 512 15.87 27.23 9.87
CA GLY A 512 15.72 26.16 10.86
C GLY A 512 17.06 25.50 11.20
N ASP A 513 17.00 24.39 11.91
CA ASP A 513 18.18 23.57 12.22
C ASP A 513 18.65 22.83 10.94
N GLU A 514 19.80 23.22 10.39
CA GLU A 514 20.31 22.70 9.11
C GLU A 514 20.60 21.19 9.17
N ASP A 515 21.06 20.68 10.30
CA ASP A 515 21.36 19.25 10.48
C ASP A 515 20.09 18.40 10.39
N LEU A 516 19.02 18.82 11.05
CA LEU A 516 17.73 18.12 10.97
C LEU A 516 17.09 18.27 9.59
N LEU A 517 17.20 19.44 8.97
CA LEU A 517 16.65 19.66 7.62
C LEU A 517 17.37 18.82 6.57
N MET A 518 18.69 18.64 6.68
CA MET A 518 19.44 17.73 5.80
C MET A 518 18.98 16.27 5.93
N LEU A 519 18.52 15.83 7.10
CA LEU A 519 18.00 14.49 7.31
C LEU A 519 16.56 14.32 6.80
N SER A 520 15.80 15.41 6.74
CA SER A 520 14.38 15.36 6.41
C SER A 520 14.11 14.86 4.99
N GLN A 521 14.94 15.26 4.01
CA GLN A 521 14.76 14.87 2.62
C GLN A 521 15.09 13.39 2.35
N PRO A 522 16.25 12.85 2.79
CA PRO A 522 16.51 11.41 2.68
C PRO A 522 15.47 10.55 3.38
N TYR A 523 15.01 10.97 4.57
CA TYR A 523 13.96 10.27 5.29
C TYR A 523 12.65 10.25 4.49
N ALA A 524 12.24 11.40 3.94
CA ALA A 524 11.03 11.49 3.14
C ALA A 524 11.10 10.59 1.90
N GLN A 525 12.20 10.60 1.18
CA GLN A 525 12.39 9.79 -0.03
C GLN A 525 12.37 8.29 0.24
N GLN A 526 12.90 7.88 1.39
CA GLN A 526 13.05 6.45 1.70
C GLN A 526 11.83 5.86 2.39
N TYR A 527 11.13 6.62 3.26
CA TYR A 527 10.16 6.04 4.19
C TYR A 527 8.74 6.63 4.12
N LEU A 528 8.57 7.87 3.62
CA LEU A 528 7.23 8.47 3.63
C LEU A 528 6.28 7.89 2.60
N THR A 529 6.77 7.32 1.52
CA THR A 529 5.91 6.70 0.50
C THR A 529 5.10 5.55 1.08
N GLU A 530 5.75 4.67 1.84
CA GLU A 530 5.10 3.54 2.52
C GLU A 530 4.11 4.01 3.58
N SER A 531 4.47 5.05 4.35
CA SER A 531 3.57 5.64 5.35
C SER A 531 2.31 6.26 4.70
N ILE A 532 2.46 6.99 3.60
CA ILE A 532 1.33 7.56 2.85
C ILE A 532 0.44 6.46 2.27
N LEU A 533 1.04 5.41 1.72
CA LEU A 533 0.29 4.28 1.16
C LEU A 533 -0.42 3.47 2.25
N SER A 534 0.25 3.25 3.39
CA SER A 534 -0.38 2.64 4.57
C SER A 534 -1.56 3.47 5.06
N PHE A 535 -1.42 4.79 5.09
CA PHE A 535 -2.50 5.68 5.46
C PHE A 535 -3.67 5.61 4.47
N LYS A 536 -3.40 5.63 3.16
CA LYS A 536 -4.42 5.43 2.12
C LYS A 536 -5.17 4.10 2.31
N ASN A 537 -4.44 3.01 2.52
CA ASN A 537 -5.03 1.70 2.77
C ASN A 537 -5.87 1.68 4.06
N THR A 538 -5.44 2.42 5.07
CA THR A 538 -6.20 2.61 6.33
C THR A 538 -7.51 3.35 6.07
N LEU A 539 -7.55 4.37 5.21
CA LEU A 539 -8.78 5.07 4.82
C LEU A 539 -9.76 4.13 4.09
N ASP A 540 -9.26 3.29 3.19
CA ASP A 540 -10.08 2.28 2.50
C ASP A 540 -10.64 1.25 3.49
N TRP A 541 -9.83 0.81 4.47
CA TRP A 541 -10.29 -0.06 5.55
C TRP A 541 -11.34 0.61 6.44
N MET A 542 -11.18 1.89 6.77
CA MET A 542 -12.16 2.67 7.53
C MET A 542 -13.51 2.76 6.82
N SER A 543 -13.49 2.96 5.51
CA SER A 543 -14.70 3.07 4.68
C SER A 543 -15.36 1.72 4.36
N GLY A 544 -14.74 0.62 4.75
CA GLY A 544 -15.21 -0.74 4.44
C GLY A 544 -14.89 -1.20 3.01
N ASP A 545 -14.08 -0.46 2.26
CA ASP A 545 -13.73 -0.74 0.86
C ASP A 545 -12.40 -1.51 0.76
N SER A 546 -12.30 -2.58 1.53
CA SER A 546 -11.07 -3.38 1.64
C SER A 546 -10.65 -4.04 0.32
N ASP A 547 -11.56 -4.20 -0.63
CA ASP A 547 -11.27 -4.82 -1.94
C ASP A 547 -10.28 -3.99 -2.78
N LEU A 548 -10.30 -2.66 -2.64
CA LEU A 548 -9.39 -1.78 -3.36
C LEU A 548 -7.96 -1.74 -2.79
N ILE A 549 -7.76 -2.31 -1.61
CA ILE A 549 -6.44 -2.35 -0.98
C ILE A 549 -5.46 -3.20 -1.80
N ALA A 550 -5.93 -4.28 -2.41
CA ALA A 550 -5.12 -5.13 -3.28
C ALA A 550 -4.54 -4.36 -4.49
N VAL A 551 -5.23 -3.32 -4.95
CA VAL A 551 -4.78 -2.44 -6.04
C VAL A 551 -3.56 -1.64 -5.61
N SER A 552 -3.56 -1.11 -4.39
CA SER A 552 -2.47 -0.31 -3.84
C SER A 552 -1.18 -1.11 -3.66
N ALA A 553 -1.30 -2.40 -3.36
CA ALA A 553 -0.14 -3.27 -3.19
C ALA A 553 0.73 -3.41 -4.46
N LYS A 554 0.14 -3.17 -5.64
CA LYS A 554 0.88 -3.21 -6.90
C LYS A 554 1.82 -2.01 -7.12
N LEU A 555 1.63 -0.91 -6.38
CA LEU A 555 2.58 0.22 -6.38
C LEU A 555 3.92 -0.14 -5.73
N LEU A 556 3.90 -1.06 -4.76
CA LEU A 556 5.09 -1.46 -3.99
C LEU A 556 5.87 -2.61 -4.65
N GLY A 557 5.39 -3.14 -5.77
CA GLY A 557 6.03 -4.26 -6.45
C GLY A 557 7.40 -3.87 -7.01
N GLU A 558 8.46 -4.55 -6.60
CA GLU A 558 9.76 -4.44 -7.25
C GLU A 558 9.69 -4.88 -8.71
N THR A 559 10.34 -4.13 -9.60
CA THR A 559 10.44 -4.45 -11.04
C THR A 559 11.39 -5.60 -11.32
N SER A 560 12.24 -5.94 -10.37
CA SER A 560 13.23 -7.00 -10.48
C SER A 560 12.68 -8.35 -10.01
N LEU A 561 13.21 -9.43 -10.59
CA LEU A 561 12.93 -10.77 -10.09
C LEU A 561 13.40 -10.88 -8.64
N THR A 562 12.50 -11.28 -7.74
CA THR A 562 12.86 -11.59 -6.35
C THR A 562 13.52 -12.97 -6.31
N TYR A 563 14.78 -12.99 -5.93
CA TYR A 563 15.54 -14.23 -5.74
C TYR A 563 15.43 -14.66 -4.28
N SER A 564 14.32 -15.30 -3.90
CA SER A 564 14.07 -15.77 -2.52
C SER A 564 15.11 -16.80 -2.05
N ASP A 565 15.75 -17.50 -2.99
CA ASP A 565 16.69 -18.58 -2.70
C ASP A 565 18.15 -18.10 -2.56
N ILE A 566 18.41 -16.80 -2.83
CA ILE A 566 19.73 -16.22 -2.64
C ILE A 566 19.82 -15.68 -1.22
N SER A 567 20.71 -16.27 -0.43
CA SER A 567 20.97 -15.81 0.93
C SER A 567 21.59 -14.40 0.89
N LYS A 568 20.90 -13.42 1.44
CA LYS A 568 21.52 -12.11 1.70
C LYS A 568 22.73 -12.30 2.62
N PRO A 569 23.82 -11.55 2.42
CA PRO A 569 25.00 -11.64 3.29
C PRO A 569 24.60 -11.50 4.76
N LYS A 570 25.07 -12.40 5.60
CA LYS A 570 24.70 -12.44 7.03
C LYS A 570 25.36 -11.34 7.84
N GLU A 571 26.43 -10.76 7.33
CA GLU A 571 27.21 -9.72 7.99
C GLU A 571 27.33 -8.50 7.08
N ALA A 572 27.24 -7.32 7.68
CA ALA A 572 27.49 -6.08 6.96
C ALA A 572 28.97 -6.00 6.56
N PRO A 573 29.32 -5.57 5.34
CA PRO A 573 30.68 -5.46 4.88
C PRO A 573 31.46 -4.48 5.76
N THR A 574 32.63 -4.88 6.22
CA THR A 574 33.49 -4.07 7.09
C THR A 574 34.43 -3.18 6.29
N THR A 575 34.71 -3.53 5.04
CA THR A 575 35.56 -2.77 4.13
C THR A 575 34.92 -2.59 2.76
N GLN A 576 35.43 -1.63 1.98
CA GLN A 576 34.97 -1.38 0.60
C GLN A 576 35.26 -2.57 -0.33
N GLU A 577 36.30 -3.32 -0.05
CA GLU A 577 36.72 -4.53 -0.77
C GLU A 577 35.79 -5.70 -0.47
N ASP A 578 35.36 -5.85 0.81
CA ASP A 578 34.35 -6.84 1.22
C ASP A 578 33.00 -6.55 0.60
N ALA A 579 32.60 -5.28 0.54
CA ALA A 579 31.35 -4.85 -0.10
C ALA A 579 31.33 -5.21 -1.60
N LYS A 580 32.45 -4.98 -2.29
CA LYS A 580 32.59 -5.33 -3.71
C LYS A 580 32.55 -6.84 -3.93
N LYS A 581 33.25 -7.61 -3.09
CA LYS A 581 33.27 -9.06 -3.17
C LYS A 581 31.89 -9.67 -2.90
N GLN A 582 31.17 -9.17 -1.89
CA GLN A 582 29.81 -9.60 -1.59
C GLN A 582 28.82 -9.26 -2.74
N ALA A 583 28.99 -8.11 -3.41
CA ALA A 583 28.19 -7.76 -4.57
C ALA A 583 28.46 -8.69 -5.75
N GLU A 584 29.75 -8.99 -6.03
CA GLU A 584 30.14 -9.91 -7.12
C GLU A 584 29.65 -11.36 -6.85
N GLU A 585 29.70 -11.82 -5.59
CA GLU A 585 29.18 -13.14 -5.19
C GLU A 585 27.65 -13.19 -5.34
N TYR A 586 26.93 -12.14 -4.94
CA TYR A 586 25.48 -12.02 -5.10
C TYR A 586 25.07 -12.03 -6.57
N ASP A 587 25.75 -11.27 -7.42
CA ASP A 587 25.49 -11.23 -8.88
C ASP A 587 25.77 -12.58 -9.55
N ALA A 588 26.82 -13.29 -9.11
CA ALA A 588 27.13 -14.62 -9.60
C ALA A 588 26.06 -15.66 -9.20
N GLU A 589 25.59 -15.63 -7.96
CA GLU A 589 24.49 -16.48 -7.50
C GLU A 589 23.20 -16.18 -8.25
N GLN A 590 22.88 -14.90 -8.47
CA GLN A 590 21.74 -14.45 -9.24
C GLN A 590 21.77 -14.99 -10.68
N THR A 591 22.91 -14.88 -11.34
CA THR A 591 23.12 -15.42 -12.68
C THR A 591 22.95 -16.94 -12.72
N SER A 592 23.45 -17.66 -11.71
CA SER A 592 23.30 -19.10 -11.56
C SER A 592 21.83 -19.53 -11.43
N VAL A 593 21.03 -18.81 -10.63
CA VAL A 593 19.59 -19.08 -10.48
C VAL A 593 18.86 -18.82 -11.80
N GLN A 594 19.14 -17.69 -12.48
CA GLN A 594 18.57 -17.39 -13.80
C GLN A 594 18.84 -18.50 -14.82
N GLN A 595 20.08 -18.97 -14.90
CA GLN A 595 20.46 -20.07 -15.81
C GLN A 595 19.73 -21.36 -15.47
N ARG A 596 19.61 -21.73 -14.18
CA ARG A 596 18.85 -22.92 -13.76
C ARG A 596 17.39 -22.84 -14.16
N VAL A 597 16.74 -21.69 -13.96
CA VAL A 597 15.35 -21.47 -14.38
C VAL A 597 15.20 -21.55 -15.89
N GLN A 598 16.07 -20.87 -16.66
CA GLN A 598 16.06 -20.94 -18.12
C GLN A 598 16.22 -22.36 -18.64
N TRP A 599 17.22 -23.09 -18.16
CA TRP A 599 17.46 -24.47 -18.57
C TRP A 599 16.32 -25.40 -18.16
N SER A 600 15.76 -25.25 -16.96
CA SER A 600 14.61 -26.06 -16.54
C SER A 600 13.38 -25.81 -17.40
N LEU A 601 13.05 -24.57 -17.72
CA LEU A 601 11.92 -24.23 -18.59
C LEU A 601 12.12 -24.68 -20.05
N THR A 602 13.37 -24.77 -20.51
CA THR A 602 13.68 -25.20 -21.86
C THR A 602 13.73 -26.73 -22.02
N ILE A 603 14.36 -27.41 -21.04
CA ILE A 603 14.61 -28.85 -21.14
C ILE A 603 13.43 -29.66 -20.60
N LEU A 604 12.75 -29.22 -19.53
CA LEU A 604 11.69 -29.99 -18.87
C LEU A 604 10.51 -30.33 -19.81
N PRO A 605 9.98 -29.39 -20.63
CA PRO A 605 8.92 -29.72 -21.59
C PRO A 605 9.38 -30.75 -22.63
N ALA A 606 10.60 -30.59 -23.16
CA ALA A 606 11.16 -31.52 -24.13
C ALA A 606 11.33 -32.95 -23.56
N LEU A 607 11.80 -33.05 -22.30
CA LEU A 607 11.91 -34.31 -21.60
C LEU A 607 10.54 -34.95 -21.32
N LEU A 608 9.54 -34.18 -20.94
CA LEU A 608 8.17 -34.67 -20.74
C LEU A 608 7.58 -35.23 -22.04
N PHE A 609 7.77 -34.56 -23.18
CA PHE A 609 7.33 -35.04 -24.47
C PHE A 609 8.08 -36.31 -24.88
N ALA A 610 9.41 -36.37 -24.66
CA ALA A 610 10.21 -37.57 -24.95
C ALA A 610 9.76 -38.77 -24.08
N LEU A 611 9.52 -38.52 -22.77
CA LEU A 611 9.05 -39.54 -21.83
C LEU A 611 7.67 -40.06 -22.21
N PHE A 612 6.76 -39.15 -22.57
CA PHE A 612 5.43 -39.49 -23.09
C PHE A 612 5.54 -40.34 -24.38
N GLY A 613 6.45 -39.97 -25.31
CA GLY A 613 6.72 -40.73 -26.52
C GLY A 613 7.22 -42.16 -26.23
N ILE A 614 8.16 -42.30 -25.27
CA ILE A 614 8.69 -43.60 -24.85
C ILE A 614 7.62 -44.48 -24.20
N VAL A 615 6.82 -43.90 -23.29
CA VAL A 615 5.71 -44.63 -22.62
C VAL A 615 4.69 -45.10 -23.63
N ARG A 616 4.30 -44.24 -24.58
CA ARG A 616 3.38 -44.59 -25.68
C ARG A 616 3.97 -45.63 -26.63
N TRP A 617 5.26 -45.57 -26.91
CA TRP A 617 5.92 -46.59 -27.70
C TRP A 617 5.94 -47.95 -27.00
N ARG A 618 6.29 -48.00 -25.68
CA ARG A 618 6.24 -49.24 -24.90
C ARG A 618 4.83 -49.85 -24.81
N LEU A 619 3.81 -49.01 -24.60
CA LEU A 619 2.42 -49.47 -24.55
C LEU A 619 1.98 -50.06 -25.90
N ARG A 620 2.41 -49.48 -27.01
CA ARG A 620 2.15 -50.04 -28.35
C ARG A 620 2.90 -51.35 -28.58
N GLU A 621 4.14 -51.46 -28.14
CA GLU A 621 4.95 -52.66 -28.29
C GLU A 621 4.38 -53.80 -27.45
N SER A 622 3.98 -53.57 -26.24
CA SER A 622 3.31 -54.57 -25.39
C SER A 622 1.94 -54.98 -25.97
N ALA A 623 1.18 -54.08 -26.53
CA ALA A 623 -0.08 -54.40 -27.21
C ALA A 623 0.14 -55.24 -28.50
N ARG A 624 1.26 -55.04 -29.22
CA ARG A 624 1.63 -55.87 -30.36
C ARG A 624 2.07 -57.29 -30.00
N GLN A 625 2.77 -57.43 -28.87
CA GLN A 625 3.21 -58.74 -28.37
C GLN A 625 2.02 -59.61 -27.85
N ASN A 626 0.93 -58.98 -27.42
CA ASN A 626 -0.26 -59.66 -26.94
C ASN A 626 -1.31 -59.96 -28.04
N PHE A 627 -1.01 -59.62 -29.31
CA PHE A 627 -1.87 -60.01 -30.44
C PHE A 627 -1.47 -61.43 -30.90
N THR A 628 -2.08 -62.48 -30.34
CA THR A 628 -2.11 -63.82 -30.92
C THR A 628 -3.10 -63.79 -32.09
N LEU A 629 -2.63 -64.13 -33.24
CA LEU A 629 -3.48 -64.41 -34.41
C LEU A 629 -4.19 -65.76 -34.18
N ASP A 630 -5.48 -65.73 -33.85
CA ASP A 630 -6.38 -66.84 -34.03
C ASP A 630 -6.84 -66.93 -35.49
#